data_e582ebcb457a890e5e645a260c9a4494
#
_entry.id   e582ebcb457a890e5e645a260c9a4494
#
_cell.length_a   1.000
_cell.length_b   1.000
_cell.length_c   1.000
_cell.angle_alpha   90.00
_cell.angle_beta   90.00
_cell.angle_gamma   90.00
#
_symmetry.space_group_name_H-M   'P 1'
#
loop_
_entity.id
_entity.type
_entity.pdbx_description
1 polymer ?
#
loop_
_entity_poly.entity_id
_entity_poly.type
_entity_poly.pdbx_seq_one_letter_code
_entity_poly.pdbx_strand_id
1 'polypeptide(L)'
;MNLIQQSIRIINKNQDASGAYIASPNFEIYHYSWLRDGSFIAYAMDRVEEYDSADRFYNWVAQVIEAREEKIKELIQKKQKGLPISSKDFLPTRYHLDGSDTNDDWSNFQLDGYGTWLWGLAEHIKLTGKKDLLDQYQKGIELTIDYLANFWKVPNYDCWEEFGDLIHPATLACIAGGLKQINQYLKRK
;
A
#
# COMPACT_ATOMS: atom_id res chain seq x y z
N MET A 1 26.29 3.78 19.35
CA MET A 1 25.13 3.29 18.58
C MET A 1 25.50 3.37 17.11
N ASN A 2 25.40 2.27 16.36
CA ASN A 2 25.67 2.27 14.92
C ASN A 2 24.47 2.85 14.14
N LEU A 3 24.67 3.14 12.83
CA LEU A 3 23.63 3.74 11.97
C LEU A 3 22.36 2.90 11.90
N ILE A 4 22.47 1.57 11.84
CA ILE A 4 21.30 0.67 11.77
C ILE A 4 20.45 0.81 13.04
N GLN A 5 21.06 0.74 14.22
CA GLN A 5 20.35 0.91 15.49
C GLN A 5 19.71 2.28 15.62
N GLN A 6 20.35 3.32 15.09
CA GLN A 6 19.78 4.66 15.07
C GLN A 6 18.56 4.73 14.14
N SER A 7 18.64 4.14 12.96
CA SER A 7 17.54 4.08 12.00
C SER A 7 16.34 3.33 12.56
N ILE A 8 16.55 2.15 13.14
CA ILE A 8 15.50 1.37 13.82
C ILE A 8 14.81 2.21 14.89
N ARG A 9 15.59 2.89 15.74
CA ARG A 9 15.04 3.75 16.79
C ARG A 9 14.21 4.91 16.23
N ILE A 10 14.65 5.54 15.14
CA ILE A 10 13.92 6.64 14.50
C ILE A 10 12.59 6.11 13.93
N ILE A 11 12.62 4.99 13.22
CA ILE A 11 11.40 4.39 12.63
C ILE A 11 10.42 4.01 13.73
N ASN A 12 10.84 3.23 14.74
CA ASN A 12 9.97 2.81 15.84
C ASN A 12 9.38 3.98 16.64
N LYS A 13 10.19 5.04 16.86
CA LYS A 13 9.72 6.24 17.58
C LYS A 13 8.62 6.99 16.82
N ASN A 14 8.65 6.94 15.50
CA ASN A 14 7.76 7.70 14.63
C ASN A 14 6.70 6.82 13.95
N GLN A 15 6.63 5.54 14.27
CA GLN A 15 5.50 4.70 13.87
C GLN A 15 4.28 5.07 14.73
N ASP A 16 3.16 5.34 14.10
CA ASP A 16 1.92 5.69 14.79
C ASP A 16 1.35 4.49 15.57
N ALA A 17 0.53 4.76 16.58
CA ALA A 17 -0.14 3.72 17.37
C ALA A 17 -1.07 2.85 16.51
N SER A 18 -1.63 3.38 15.43
CA SER A 18 -2.41 2.64 14.43
C SER A 18 -1.59 1.58 13.68
N GLY A 19 -0.27 1.72 13.65
CA GLY A 19 0.66 0.91 12.87
C GLY A 19 1.20 1.62 11.62
N ALA A 20 0.63 2.75 11.21
CA ALA A 20 1.08 3.51 10.05
C ALA A 20 2.53 4.00 10.22
N TYR A 21 3.31 3.92 9.14
CA TYR A 21 4.59 4.63 9.08
C TYR A 21 4.39 6.02 8.52
N ILE A 22 4.82 7.03 9.26
CA ILE A 22 4.86 8.41 8.76
C ILE A 22 5.95 8.56 7.70
N ALA A 23 5.64 9.19 6.57
CA ALA A 23 6.60 9.33 5.47
C ALA A 23 7.80 10.21 5.87
N SER A 24 7.55 11.31 6.58
CA SER A 24 8.62 12.09 7.20
C SER A 24 8.14 12.80 8.46
N PRO A 25 8.75 12.54 9.63
CA PRO A 25 8.33 13.16 10.89
C PRO A 25 8.75 14.63 11.03
N ASN A 26 9.63 15.13 10.17
CA ASN A 26 10.20 16.46 10.28
C ASN A 26 9.52 17.51 9.41
N PHE A 27 8.62 17.09 8.50
CA PHE A 27 7.94 17.97 7.56
C PHE A 27 6.44 17.74 7.60
N GLU A 28 5.66 18.73 8.00
CA GLU A 28 4.20 18.64 8.16
C GLU A 28 3.48 18.13 6.90
N ILE A 29 3.93 18.56 5.71
CA ILE A 29 3.34 18.11 4.44
C ILE A 29 3.51 16.61 4.18
N TYR A 30 4.37 15.93 4.93
CA TYR A 30 4.61 14.48 4.88
C TYR A 30 4.13 13.75 6.15
N HIS A 31 3.28 14.36 6.96
CA HIS A 31 2.64 13.70 8.12
C HIS A 31 1.49 12.78 7.69
N TYR A 32 1.74 12.00 6.64
CA TYR A 32 0.84 10.99 6.08
C TYR A 32 1.59 9.68 5.92
N SER A 33 0.86 8.61 5.65
CA SER A 33 1.42 7.31 5.28
C SER A 33 1.14 7.03 3.80
N TRP A 34 2.19 6.97 2.98
CA TRP A 34 2.13 6.44 1.63
C TRP A 34 2.29 4.93 1.67
N LEU A 35 1.44 4.19 0.94
CA LEU A 35 1.54 2.73 0.90
C LEU A 35 2.88 2.24 0.34
N ARG A 36 3.42 2.92 -0.67
CA ARG A 36 4.75 2.63 -1.23
C ARG A 36 5.85 2.79 -0.17
N ASP A 37 5.92 3.97 0.44
CA ASP A 37 6.95 4.31 1.42
C ASP A 37 6.88 3.38 2.63
N GLY A 38 5.68 3.20 3.17
CA GLY A 38 5.45 2.33 4.31
C GLY A 38 5.81 0.87 4.03
N SER A 39 5.54 0.37 2.83
CA SER A 39 5.91 -0.99 2.44
C SER A 39 7.44 -1.20 2.40
N PHE A 40 8.19 -0.21 1.91
CA PHE A 40 9.66 -0.29 1.94
C PHE A 40 10.22 -0.13 3.34
N ILE A 41 9.60 0.70 4.19
CA ILE A 41 9.97 0.81 5.60
C ILE A 41 9.71 -0.52 6.31
N ALA A 42 8.53 -1.13 6.13
CA ALA A 42 8.19 -2.43 6.69
C ALA A 42 9.19 -3.51 6.26
N TYR A 43 9.52 -3.58 4.96
CA TYR A 43 10.53 -4.50 4.46
C TYR A 43 11.91 -4.25 5.08
N ALA A 44 12.31 -3.00 5.28
CA ALA A 44 13.57 -2.68 5.95
C ALA A 44 13.56 -3.14 7.42
N MET A 45 12.43 -2.99 8.13
CA MET A 45 12.26 -3.47 9.50
C MET A 45 12.28 -5.01 9.56
N ASP A 46 11.67 -5.70 8.60
CA ASP A 46 11.77 -7.15 8.45
C ASP A 46 13.21 -7.63 8.28
N ARG A 47 14.02 -6.89 7.51
CA ARG A 47 15.44 -7.23 7.26
C ARG A 47 16.33 -7.10 8.49
N VAL A 48 15.86 -6.40 9.51
CA VAL A 48 16.53 -6.24 10.80
C VAL A 48 15.80 -6.93 11.94
N GLU A 49 14.86 -7.83 11.61
CA GLU A 49 14.10 -8.68 12.53
C GLU A 49 13.14 -7.91 13.47
N GLU A 50 12.82 -6.67 13.14
CA GLU A 50 11.80 -5.85 13.82
C GLU A 50 10.38 -6.20 13.30
N TYR A 51 10.04 -7.48 13.31
CA TYR A 51 8.83 -8.04 12.72
C TYR A 51 7.55 -7.44 13.27
N ASP A 52 7.48 -7.16 14.57
CA ASP A 52 6.29 -6.58 15.21
C ASP A 52 5.97 -5.18 14.65
N SER A 53 6.98 -4.41 14.27
CA SER A 53 6.80 -3.12 13.63
C SER A 53 6.21 -3.28 12.24
N ALA A 54 6.71 -4.23 11.44
CA ALA A 54 6.20 -4.55 10.11
C ALA A 54 4.77 -5.14 10.18
N ASP A 55 4.50 -6.06 11.10
CA ASP A 55 3.16 -6.63 11.34
C ASP A 55 2.11 -5.54 11.55
N ARG A 56 2.41 -4.55 12.39
CA ARG A 56 1.47 -3.45 12.65
C ARG A 56 1.16 -2.66 11.38
N PHE A 57 2.17 -2.42 10.53
CA PHE A 57 1.95 -1.71 9.28
C PHE A 57 1.08 -2.53 8.31
N TYR A 58 1.36 -3.82 8.12
CA TYR A 58 0.56 -4.65 7.21
C TYR A 58 -0.88 -4.80 7.71
N ASN A 59 -1.10 -4.89 9.02
CA ASN A 59 -2.43 -4.85 9.60
C ASN A 59 -3.15 -3.51 9.32
N TRP A 60 -2.46 -2.40 9.48
CA TRP A 60 -3.00 -1.07 9.18
C TRP A 60 -3.41 -0.96 7.71
N VAL A 61 -2.54 -1.38 6.75
CA VAL A 61 -2.88 -1.33 5.32
C VAL A 61 -4.10 -2.19 5.01
N ALA A 62 -4.18 -3.40 5.54
CA ALA A 62 -5.32 -4.28 5.34
C ALA A 62 -6.62 -3.59 5.78
N GLN A 63 -6.65 -3.01 6.99
CA GLN A 63 -7.81 -2.28 7.51
C GLN A 63 -8.18 -1.06 6.64
N VAL A 64 -7.18 -0.29 6.18
CA VAL A 64 -7.39 0.86 5.29
C VAL A 64 -8.08 0.45 4.00
N ILE A 65 -7.65 -0.66 3.39
CA ILE A 65 -8.24 -1.17 2.14
C ILE A 65 -9.63 -1.76 2.39
N GLU A 66 -9.81 -2.54 3.44
CA GLU A 66 -11.08 -3.16 3.80
C GLU A 66 -12.16 -2.13 4.10
N ALA A 67 -11.81 -1.02 4.76
CA ALA A 67 -12.73 0.09 4.99
C ALA A 67 -13.25 0.73 3.69
N ARG A 68 -12.60 0.47 2.55
CA ARG A 68 -12.95 1.00 1.23
C ARG A 68 -13.58 -0.04 0.30
N GLU A 69 -14.04 -1.15 0.83
CA GLU A 69 -14.65 -2.23 0.05
C GLU A 69 -15.76 -1.73 -0.88
N GLU A 70 -16.70 -0.95 -0.36
CA GLU A 70 -17.83 -0.45 -1.15
C GLU A 70 -17.35 0.51 -2.25
N LYS A 71 -16.40 1.41 -1.95
CA LYS A 71 -15.79 2.31 -2.94
C LYS A 71 -15.12 1.52 -4.08
N ILE A 72 -14.37 0.47 -3.74
CA ILE A 72 -13.71 -0.39 -4.73
C ILE A 72 -14.75 -1.09 -5.61
N LYS A 73 -15.79 -1.68 -5.02
CA LYS A 73 -16.87 -2.34 -5.75
C LYS A 73 -17.61 -1.39 -6.68
N GLU A 74 -17.95 -0.19 -6.20
CA GLU A 74 -18.60 0.83 -7.01
C GLU A 74 -17.75 1.26 -8.21
N LEU A 75 -16.44 1.46 -8.01
CA LEU A 75 -15.50 1.79 -9.09
C LEU A 75 -15.46 0.70 -10.16
N ILE A 76 -15.39 -0.57 -9.73
CA ILE A 76 -15.38 -1.72 -10.64
C ILE A 76 -16.71 -1.79 -11.41
N GLN A 77 -17.85 -1.57 -10.74
CA GLN A 77 -19.16 -1.54 -11.40
C GLN A 77 -19.29 -0.38 -12.39
N LYS A 78 -18.83 0.82 -12.03
CA LYS A 78 -18.79 1.98 -12.96
C LYS A 78 -18.01 1.61 -14.22
N LYS A 79 -16.82 1.03 -14.07
CA LYS A 79 -15.99 0.59 -15.19
C LYS A 79 -16.70 -0.45 -16.06
N GLN A 80 -17.29 -1.48 -15.45
CA GLN A 80 -18.02 -2.55 -16.18
C GLN A 80 -19.21 -2.01 -16.98
N LYS A 81 -19.88 -0.98 -16.47
CA LYS A 81 -21.01 -0.29 -17.13
C LYS A 81 -20.56 0.79 -18.11
N GLY A 82 -19.26 1.05 -18.27
CA GLY A 82 -18.75 2.13 -19.13
C GLY A 82 -19.11 3.53 -18.63
N LEU A 83 -19.36 3.69 -17.34
CA LEU A 83 -19.68 4.98 -16.73
C LEU A 83 -18.40 5.79 -16.50
N PRO A 84 -18.48 7.13 -16.55
CA PRO A 84 -17.32 7.98 -16.31
C PRO A 84 -16.80 7.81 -14.87
N ILE A 85 -15.47 7.74 -14.73
CA ILE A 85 -14.75 7.70 -13.47
C ILE A 85 -13.80 8.89 -13.44
N SER A 86 -13.93 9.73 -12.43
CA SER A 86 -13.02 10.86 -12.20
C SER A 86 -11.75 10.37 -11.50
N SER A 87 -10.63 11.09 -11.67
CA SER A 87 -9.40 10.84 -10.92
C SER A 87 -9.60 10.91 -9.40
N LYS A 88 -10.55 11.71 -8.94
CA LYS A 88 -10.93 11.82 -7.50
C LYS A 88 -11.73 10.63 -6.97
N ASP A 89 -12.30 9.81 -7.85
CA ASP A 89 -13.03 8.61 -7.44
C ASP A 89 -12.10 7.47 -7.03
N PHE A 90 -10.88 7.41 -7.56
CA PHE A 90 -9.91 6.35 -7.26
C PHE A 90 -9.44 6.38 -5.81
N LEU A 91 -8.83 5.28 -5.37
CA LEU A 91 -8.21 5.21 -4.07
C LEU A 91 -6.97 6.13 -4.03
N PRO A 92 -6.75 6.87 -2.94
CA PRO A 92 -5.60 7.75 -2.82
C PRO A 92 -4.29 6.95 -2.63
N THR A 93 -3.16 7.58 -2.93
CA THR A 93 -1.83 6.99 -2.72
C THR A 93 -1.37 7.06 -1.28
N ARG A 94 -1.91 8.01 -0.51
CA ARG A 94 -1.57 8.29 0.88
C ARG A 94 -2.82 8.46 1.72
N TYR A 95 -2.64 8.26 3.01
CA TYR A 95 -3.70 8.33 4.00
C TYR A 95 -3.24 9.09 5.23
N HIS A 96 -4.16 9.65 5.99
CA HIS A 96 -3.86 10.03 7.38
C HIS A 96 -3.40 8.81 8.18
N LEU A 97 -2.67 9.02 9.28
CA LEU A 97 -2.13 7.90 10.07
C LEU A 97 -3.24 7.04 10.70
N ASP A 98 -4.41 7.61 10.94
CA ASP A 98 -5.62 6.89 11.38
C ASP A 98 -6.32 6.09 10.26
N GLY A 99 -5.80 6.15 9.03
CA GLY A 99 -6.34 5.47 7.86
C GLY A 99 -7.44 6.24 7.12
N SER A 100 -7.81 7.45 7.54
CA SER A 100 -8.79 8.27 6.83
C SER A 100 -8.22 8.86 5.52
N ASP A 101 -9.13 9.19 4.58
CA ASP A 101 -8.76 9.80 3.29
C ASP A 101 -8.26 11.24 3.50
N THR A 102 -7.30 11.67 2.68
CA THR A 102 -6.87 13.06 2.59
C THR A 102 -7.88 13.86 1.76
N ASN A 103 -8.14 15.10 2.15
CA ASN A 103 -9.10 16.00 1.49
C ASN A 103 -8.41 17.16 0.75
N ASP A 104 -7.13 17.04 0.45
CA ASP A 104 -6.33 18.05 -0.22
C ASP A 104 -6.22 17.82 -1.75
N ASP A 105 -5.71 18.81 -2.46
CA ASP A 105 -5.50 18.75 -3.92
C ASP A 105 -4.15 18.10 -4.31
N TRP A 106 -3.61 17.21 -3.49
CA TRP A 106 -2.39 16.48 -3.81
C TRP A 106 -2.60 15.49 -4.97
N SER A 107 -1.52 15.16 -5.69
CA SER A 107 -1.49 14.18 -6.79
C SER A 107 -1.77 12.76 -6.27
N ASN A 108 -3.03 12.44 -6.04
CA ASN A 108 -3.48 11.36 -5.16
C ASN A 108 -3.76 10.03 -5.86
N PHE A 109 -3.73 9.96 -7.20
CA PHE A 109 -3.99 8.70 -7.88
C PHE A 109 -2.70 8.06 -8.36
N GLN A 110 -2.21 7.09 -7.62
CA GLN A 110 -1.05 6.26 -7.93
C GLN A 110 -1.38 4.79 -7.60
N LEU A 111 -0.94 3.86 -8.43
CA LEU A 111 -1.23 2.44 -8.29
C LEU A 111 -0.04 1.62 -7.74
N ASP A 112 1.14 2.20 -7.75
CA ASP A 112 2.38 1.51 -7.35
C ASP A 112 2.37 1.05 -5.89
N GLY A 113 1.86 1.88 -4.97
CA GLY A 113 1.78 1.58 -3.55
C GLY A 113 0.94 0.33 -3.25
N TYR A 114 -0.14 0.11 -4.00
CA TYR A 114 -0.99 -1.09 -3.86
C TYR A 114 -0.27 -2.36 -4.31
N GLY A 115 0.50 -2.29 -5.38
CA GLY A 115 1.37 -3.40 -5.79
C GLY A 115 2.51 -3.65 -4.80
N THR A 116 3.13 -2.58 -4.31
CA THR A 116 4.24 -2.65 -3.35
C THR A 116 3.81 -3.24 -2.02
N TRP A 117 2.58 -2.94 -1.55
CA TRP A 117 2.02 -3.56 -0.35
C TRP A 117 1.89 -5.08 -0.50
N LEU A 118 1.32 -5.58 -1.61
CA LEU A 118 1.20 -7.03 -1.84
C LEU A 118 2.57 -7.72 -1.90
N TRP A 119 3.55 -7.07 -2.54
CA TRP A 119 4.92 -7.56 -2.57
C TRP A 119 5.53 -7.60 -1.16
N GLY A 120 5.41 -6.51 -0.40
CA GLY A 120 5.95 -6.40 0.95
C GLY A 120 5.37 -7.45 1.90
N LEU A 121 4.04 -7.63 1.89
CA LEU A 121 3.36 -8.65 2.68
C LEU A 121 3.85 -10.07 2.32
N ALA A 122 4.02 -10.37 1.03
CA ALA A 122 4.55 -11.67 0.59
C ALA A 122 5.99 -11.91 1.08
N GLU A 123 6.85 -10.89 1.05
CA GLU A 123 8.21 -10.98 1.61
C GLU A 123 8.20 -11.11 3.14
N HIS A 124 7.30 -10.41 3.83
CA HIS A 124 7.11 -10.54 5.27
C HIS A 124 6.72 -11.97 5.67
N ILE A 125 5.73 -12.57 4.98
CA ILE A 125 5.32 -13.96 5.19
C ILE A 125 6.48 -14.93 4.93
N LYS A 126 7.28 -14.66 3.92
CA LYS A 126 8.46 -15.47 3.59
C LYS A 126 9.53 -15.41 4.68
N LEU A 127 9.80 -14.24 5.23
CA LEU A 127 10.81 -14.03 6.27
C LEU A 127 10.38 -14.56 7.63
N THR A 128 9.10 -14.37 7.99
CA THR A 128 8.56 -14.73 9.30
C THR A 128 7.97 -16.13 9.36
N GLY A 129 7.58 -16.70 8.21
CA GLY A 129 6.82 -17.96 8.14
C GLY A 129 5.34 -17.84 8.56
N LYS A 130 4.84 -16.64 8.86
CA LYS A 130 3.47 -16.35 9.33
C LYS A 130 2.44 -16.45 8.19
N LYS A 131 2.12 -17.67 7.77
CA LYS A 131 1.16 -17.92 6.67
C LYS A 131 -0.30 -17.64 7.06
N ASP A 132 -0.61 -17.62 8.34
CA ASP A 132 -1.91 -17.25 8.91
C ASP A 132 -2.32 -15.81 8.57
N LEU A 133 -1.35 -14.93 8.30
CA LEU A 133 -1.61 -13.57 7.81
C LEU A 133 -2.37 -13.55 6.48
N LEU A 134 -2.26 -14.60 5.66
CA LEU A 134 -3.03 -14.72 4.42
C LEU A 134 -4.53 -14.83 4.68
N ASP A 135 -4.90 -15.62 5.67
CA ASP A 135 -6.31 -15.77 6.08
C ASP A 135 -6.77 -14.50 6.82
N GLN A 136 -5.91 -13.93 7.67
CA GLN A 136 -6.21 -12.71 8.41
C GLN A 136 -6.46 -11.51 7.50
N TYR A 137 -5.67 -11.35 6.43
CA TYR A 137 -5.76 -10.22 5.49
C TYR A 137 -6.40 -10.60 4.16
N GLN A 138 -7.08 -11.76 4.08
CA GLN A 138 -7.65 -12.28 2.85
C GLN A 138 -8.49 -11.24 2.11
N LYS A 139 -9.38 -10.56 2.83
CA LYS A 139 -10.26 -9.55 2.25
C LYS A 139 -9.50 -8.37 1.67
N GLY A 140 -8.54 -7.81 2.40
CA GLY A 140 -7.70 -6.71 1.92
C GLY A 140 -6.88 -7.10 0.69
N ILE A 141 -6.33 -8.32 0.68
CA ILE A 141 -5.59 -8.88 -0.46
C ILE A 141 -6.50 -9.01 -1.68
N GLU A 142 -7.67 -9.64 -1.56
CA GLU A 142 -8.62 -9.84 -2.66
C GLU A 142 -9.10 -8.50 -3.24
N LEU A 143 -9.48 -7.54 -2.40
CA LEU A 143 -9.87 -6.20 -2.82
C LEU A 143 -8.75 -5.47 -3.57
N THR A 144 -7.51 -5.60 -3.12
CA THR A 144 -6.35 -4.99 -3.81
C THR A 144 -6.12 -5.65 -5.16
N ILE A 145 -6.19 -6.98 -5.25
CA ILE A 145 -6.05 -7.71 -6.51
C ILE A 145 -7.12 -7.28 -7.50
N ASP A 146 -8.39 -7.23 -7.07
CA ASP A 146 -9.51 -6.81 -7.91
C ASP A 146 -9.36 -5.36 -8.39
N TYR A 147 -8.94 -4.46 -7.49
CA TYR A 147 -8.67 -3.07 -7.83
C TYR A 147 -7.57 -2.96 -8.90
N LEU A 148 -6.42 -3.57 -8.67
CA LEU A 148 -5.30 -3.55 -9.62
C LEU A 148 -5.66 -4.24 -10.95
N ALA A 149 -6.33 -5.39 -10.93
CA ALA A 149 -6.75 -6.10 -12.15
C ALA A 149 -7.69 -5.26 -13.02
N ASN A 150 -8.51 -4.42 -12.39
CA ASN A 150 -9.42 -3.54 -13.11
C ASN A 150 -8.74 -2.25 -13.60
N PHE A 151 -7.78 -1.67 -12.87
CA PHE A 151 -7.34 -0.30 -13.11
C PHE A 151 -5.88 -0.14 -13.54
N TRP A 152 -5.09 -1.20 -13.72
CA TRP A 152 -3.67 -1.14 -14.06
C TRP A 152 -3.33 -0.38 -15.36
N LYS A 153 -4.28 -0.24 -16.28
CA LYS A 153 -4.12 0.49 -17.55
C LYS A 153 -4.58 1.96 -17.48
N VAL A 154 -5.05 2.40 -16.33
CA VAL A 154 -5.50 3.78 -16.17
C VAL A 154 -4.28 4.68 -15.98
N PRO A 155 -4.11 5.77 -16.74
CA PRO A 155 -3.07 6.75 -16.46
C PRO A 155 -3.14 7.26 -15.02
N ASN A 156 -1.99 7.36 -14.39
CA ASN A 156 -1.87 7.79 -13.00
C ASN A 156 -0.51 8.42 -12.75
N TYR A 157 -0.35 9.13 -11.64
CA TYR A 157 0.92 9.75 -11.30
C TYR A 157 2.01 8.69 -11.03
N ASP A 158 3.26 9.02 -11.35
CA ASP A 158 4.41 8.18 -11.00
C ASP A 158 4.81 8.32 -9.52
N CYS A 159 5.88 7.66 -9.13
CA CYS A 159 6.39 7.74 -7.75
C CYS A 159 6.98 9.12 -7.38
N TRP A 160 7.18 10.00 -8.35
CA TRP A 160 7.58 11.39 -8.15
C TRP A 160 6.38 12.34 -8.16
N GLU A 161 5.15 11.77 -8.32
CA GLU A 161 3.89 12.51 -8.34
C GLU A 161 3.77 13.44 -9.58
N GLU A 162 4.39 13.00 -10.67
CA GLU A 162 4.41 13.70 -11.96
C GLU A 162 3.66 12.90 -13.03
N PHE A 163 3.33 13.55 -14.14
CA PHE A 163 2.80 12.95 -15.38
C PHE A 163 1.57 12.04 -15.16
N GLY A 164 0.54 12.55 -14.48
CA GLY A 164 -0.66 11.79 -14.14
C GLY A 164 -1.51 11.32 -15.34
N ASP A 165 -1.17 11.74 -16.55
CA ASP A 165 -1.79 11.37 -17.83
C ASP A 165 -1.08 10.20 -18.55
N LEU A 166 -0.02 9.63 -17.95
CA LEU A 166 0.76 8.55 -18.52
C LEU A 166 0.58 7.22 -17.75
N ILE A 167 0.97 6.12 -18.40
CA ILE A 167 1.12 4.80 -17.77
C ILE A 167 2.62 4.58 -17.58
N HIS A 168 3.03 4.44 -16.32
CA HIS A 168 4.45 4.37 -15.95
C HIS A 168 4.96 2.94 -15.86
N PRO A 169 6.09 2.60 -16.54
CA PRO A 169 6.70 1.26 -16.41
C PRO A 169 7.05 0.88 -14.97
N ALA A 170 7.48 1.84 -14.15
CA ALA A 170 7.77 1.62 -12.73
C ALA A 170 6.52 1.19 -11.95
N THR A 171 5.39 1.88 -12.16
CA THR A 171 4.09 1.51 -11.56
C THR A 171 3.66 0.11 -12.01
N LEU A 172 3.77 -0.19 -13.30
CA LEU A 172 3.44 -1.53 -13.82
C LEU A 172 4.34 -2.61 -13.21
N ALA A 173 5.62 -2.32 -12.98
CA ALA A 173 6.54 -3.25 -12.34
C ALA A 173 6.15 -3.52 -10.87
N CYS A 174 5.75 -2.49 -10.12
CA CYS A 174 5.24 -2.64 -8.75
C CYS A 174 3.97 -3.52 -8.72
N ILE A 175 3.01 -3.25 -9.61
CA ILE A 175 1.78 -4.03 -9.73
C ILE A 175 2.10 -5.49 -10.07
N ALA A 176 2.87 -5.73 -11.13
CA ALA A 176 3.21 -7.08 -11.58
C ALA A 176 4.04 -7.84 -10.53
N GLY A 177 4.98 -7.16 -9.87
CA GLY A 177 5.78 -7.71 -8.79
C GLY A 177 4.92 -8.14 -7.60
N GLY A 178 4.03 -7.26 -7.13
CA GLY A 178 3.11 -7.54 -6.04
C GLY A 178 2.19 -8.72 -6.33
N LEU A 179 1.48 -8.67 -7.46
CA LEU A 179 0.59 -9.75 -7.88
C LEU A 179 1.31 -11.09 -8.05
N LYS A 180 2.51 -11.09 -8.62
CA LYS A 180 3.32 -12.29 -8.79
C LYS A 180 3.74 -12.88 -7.45
N GLN A 181 4.19 -12.06 -6.51
CA GLN A 181 4.69 -12.55 -5.22
C GLN A 181 3.57 -13.07 -4.34
N ILE A 182 2.47 -12.32 -4.17
CA ILE A 182 1.36 -12.76 -3.33
C ILE A 182 0.68 -14.02 -3.90
N ASN A 183 0.58 -14.16 -5.23
CA ASN A 183 -0.02 -15.33 -5.89
C ASN A 183 0.71 -16.65 -5.61
N GLN A 184 1.97 -16.63 -5.14
CA GLN A 184 2.69 -17.84 -4.73
C GLN A 184 2.08 -18.48 -3.48
N TYR A 185 1.37 -17.69 -2.67
CA TYR A 185 0.75 -18.12 -1.42
C TYR A 185 -0.75 -18.37 -1.56
N LEU A 186 -1.40 -17.75 -2.54
CA LEU A 186 -2.83 -17.95 -2.76
C LEU A 186 -3.08 -19.35 -3.33
N LYS A 187 -4.00 -20.09 -2.72
CA LYS A 187 -4.44 -21.37 -3.26
C LYS A 187 -5.07 -21.12 -4.63
N ARG A 188 -4.53 -21.73 -5.69
CA ARG A 188 -5.20 -21.75 -6.99
C ARG A 188 -6.52 -22.47 -6.80
N LYS A 189 -7.62 -21.72 -6.85
CA LYS A 189 -8.97 -22.31 -6.98
C LYS A 189 -9.21 -22.73 -8.40
#